data_e0202bba68b80a2d4bd23ec4f9612dd8
#
_entry.id   e0202bba68b80a2d4bd23ec4f9612dd8
#
_cell.length_a   1.000
_cell.length_b   1.000
_cell.length_c   1.000
_cell.angle_alpha   90.00
_cell.angle_beta   90.00
_cell.angle_gamma   90.00
#
_symmetry.space_group_name_H-M   'P 1'
#
loop_
_entity.id
_entity.type
_entity.pdbx_description
1 polymer ?
#
loop_
_entity_poly.entity_id
_entity_poly.type
_entity_poly.pdbx_seq_one_letter_code
_entity_poly.pdbx_strand_id
1 'polypeptide(L)'
;MVKELGKKIIAQNKTARHDFFIEEVYECGLVLTGTEVKSLRAGRASLIDGYATVENGELWLAGVHIPEYTQGTWTNHDVRRKRKLLVHLQEIKKLHLKIKEGGVTLIPLQLYFNNGKAKIEIAVARGKKAHDKRDSLMERQSNREIEREISRRRSGKDQ
;
A
#
# COMPACT_ATOMS: atom_id res chain seq x y z
N MET A 1 17.07 7.58 24.34
CA MET A 1 16.38 7.55 23.04
C MET A 1 15.35 6.42 23.05
N VAL A 2 14.08 6.77 23.02
CA VAL A 2 13.01 5.76 22.97
C VAL A 2 12.94 5.25 21.53
N LYS A 3 13.29 3.98 21.30
CA LYS A 3 13.02 3.33 20.03
C LYS A 3 11.51 3.14 19.90
N GLU A 4 10.91 3.68 18.87
CA GLU A 4 9.53 3.32 18.54
C GLU A 4 9.52 1.83 18.19
N LEU A 5 8.97 1.03 19.11
CA LEU A 5 8.76 -0.39 18.91
C LEU A 5 7.40 -0.60 18.24
N GLY A 6 7.35 -1.44 17.22
CA GLY A 6 6.13 -1.82 16.55
C GLY A 6 5.89 -1.10 15.23
N LYS A 7 4.69 -1.29 14.70
CA LYS A 7 4.28 -0.84 13.37
C LYS A 7 3.49 0.46 13.45
N LYS A 8 3.95 1.48 12.73
CA LYS A 8 3.25 2.76 12.61
C LYS A 8 2.87 2.99 11.14
N ILE A 9 1.59 2.91 10.84
CA ILE A 9 1.08 3.08 9.48
C ILE A 9 1.12 4.56 9.10
N ILE A 10 1.68 4.86 7.91
CA ILE A 10 1.79 6.22 7.37
C ILE A 10 0.71 6.45 6.32
N ALA A 11 0.52 5.52 5.40
CA ALA A 11 -0.45 5.62 4.32
C ALA A 11 -0.99 4.24 3.95
N GLN A 12 -2.23 4.21 3.49
CA GLN A 12 -2.91 3.00 3.02
C GLN A 12 -3.57 3.26 1.68
N ASN A 13 -3.60 2.23 0.83
CA ASN A 13 -4.36 2.23 -0.40
C ASN A 13 -5.72 1.57 -0.13
N LYS A 14 -6.68 2.37 0.29
CA LYS A 14 -8.00 1.90 0.75
C LYS A 14 -8.85 1.30 -0.37
N THR A 15 -8.61 1.68 -1.62
CA THR A 15 -9.40 1.21 -2.78
C THR A 15 -8.81 -0.01 -3.45
N ALA A 16 -7.61 -0.44 -3.05
CA ALA A 16 -6.90 -1.55 -3.70
C ALA A 16 -7.74 -2.84 -3.76
N ARG A 17 -8.34 -3.23 -2.65
CA ARG A 17 -9.16 -4.45 -2.58
C ARG A 17 -10.51 -4.32 -3.27
N HIS A 18 -10.97 -3.11 -3.52
CA HIS A 18 -12.15 -2.85 -4.34
C HIS A 18 -11.85 -2.99 -5.83
N ASP A 19 -10.69 -2.45 -6.25
CA ASP A 19 -10.32 -2.37 -7.67
C ASP A 19 -9.61 -3.61 -8.20
N PHE A 20 -9.00 -4.39 -7.29
CA PHE A 20 -8.13 -5.51 -7.64
C PHE A 20 -8.42 -6.75 -6.80
N PHE A 21 -8.22 -7.92 -7.40
CA PHE A 21 -8.05 -9.17 -6.66
C PHE A 21 -6.60 -9.25 -6.21
N ILE A 22 -6.37 -9.38 -4.92
CA ILE A 22 -5.03 -9.48 -4.34
C ILE A 22 -4.64 -10.95 -4.24
N GLU A 23 -3.60 -11.36 -4.97
CA GLU A 23 -3.13 -12.74 -4.99
C GLU A 23 -2.06 -13.02 -3.94
N GLU A 24 -1.05 -12.16 -3.86
CA GLU A 24 0.07 -12.28 -2.94
C GLU A 24 0.48 -10.91 -2.43
N VAL A 25 1.10 -10.86 -1.24
CA VAL A 25 1.60 -9.63 -0.62
C VAL A 25 3.04 -9.85 -0.17
N TYR A 26 3.91 -8.90 -0.47
CA TYR A 26 5.32 -8.91 -0.09
C TYR A 26 5.66 -7.67 0.73
N GLU A 27 6.33 -7.86 1.86
CA GLU A 27 6.90 -6.75 2.61
C GLU A 27 8.26 -6.40 2.02
N CYS A 28 8.43 -5.13 1.63
CA CYS A 28 9.66 -4.63 1.04
C CYS A 28 10.24 -3.49 1.88
N GLY A 29 11.56 -3.39 1.92
CA GLY A 29 12.24 -2.20 2.42
C GLY A 29 12.23 -1.09 1.37
N LEU A 30 12.45 0.15 1.79
CA LEU A 30 12.50 1.33 0.92
C LEU A 30 13.84 2.03 1.06
N VAL A 31 14.46 2.33 -0.08
CA VAL A 31 15.64 3.22 -0.13
C VAL A 31 15.14 4.66 -0.27
N LEU A 32 15.31 5.44 0.78
CA LEU A 32 14.79 6.81 0.89
C LEU A 32 15.91 7.82 1.13
N THR A 33 15.67 9.07 0.70
CA THR A 33 16.52 10.21 1.08
C THR A 33 16.12 10.71 2.48
N GLY A 34 16.97 11.55 3.09
CA GLY A 34 16.69 12.10 4.43
C GLY A 34 15.42 12.92 4.49
N THR A 35 15.14 13.74 3.47
CA THR A 35 13.93 14.57 3.42
C THR A 35 12.69 13.74 3.19
N GLU A 36 12.77 12.63 2.46
CA GLU A 36 11.67 11.67 2.33
C GLU A 36 11.32 11.03 3.68
N VAL A 37 12.32 10.58 4.43
CA VAL A 37 12.11 10.00 5.77
C VAL A 37 11.44 11.01 6.70
N LYS A 38 11.89 12.26 6.69
CA LYS A 38 11.31 13.32 7.51
C LYS A 38 9.86 13.60 7.14
N SER A 39 9.53 13.63 5.85
CA SER A 39 8.17 13.79 5.37
C SER A 39 7.27 12.62 5.81
N LEU A 40 7.77 11.40 5.72
CA LEU A 40 7.06 10.20 6.18
C LEU A 40 6.82 10.20 7.70
N ARG A 41 7.80 10.65 8.48
CA ARG A 41 7.64 10.81 9.94
C ARG A 41 6.55 11.82 10.28
N ALA A 42 6.36 12.83 9.44
CA ALA A 42 5.25 13.77 9.56
C ALA A 42 3.90 13.18 9.11
N GLY A 43 3.87 11.91 8.69
CA GLY A 43 2.66 11.20 8.27
C GLY A 43 2.16 11.55 6.87
N ARG A 44 3.05 12.02 5.99
CA ARG A 44 2.66 12.51 4.66
C ARG A 44 3.13 11.56 3.55
N ALA A 45 2.17 10.90 2.89
CA ALA A 45 2.38 10.14 1.66
C ALA A 45 1.05 9.79 1.01
N SER A 46 1.04 9.56 -0.30
CA SER A 46 -0.11 9.03 -1.02
C SER A 46 0.31 7.87 -1.90
N LEU A 47 -0.42 6.76 -1.80
CA LEU A 47 -0.18 5.53 -2.55
C LEU A 47 -1.11 5.36 -3.76
N ILE A 48 -2.05 6.27 -3.97
CA ILE A 48 -3.15 6.13 -4.94
C ILE A 48 -2.66 5.79 -6.35
N ASP A 49 -1.63 6.49 -6.83
CA ASP A 49 -1.08 6.31 -8.17
C ASP A 49 0.16 5.41 -8.18
N GLY A 50 0.44 4.73 -7.07
CA GLY A 50 1.62 3.92 -6.91
C GLY A 50 1.53 2.59 -7.63
N TYR A 51 2.67 2.15 -8.15
CA TYR A 51 2.84 0.82 -8.71
C TYR A 51 4.31 0.43 -8.62
N ALA A 52 4.59 -0.86 -8.72
CA ALA A 52 5.96 -1.36 -8.73
C ALA A 52 6.27 -2.05 -10.06
N THR A 53 7.54 -1.99 -10.45
CA THR A 53 8.06 -2.62 -11.66
C THR A 53 9.37 -3.34 -11.38
N VAL A 54 9.67 -4.36 -12.17
CA VAL A 54 10.97 -5.04 -12.15
C VAL A 54 11.78 -4.54 -13.34
N GLU A 55 12.90 -3.90 -13.06
CA GLU A 55 13.82 -3.37 -14.06
C GLU A 55 15.24 -3.81 -13.75
N ASN A 56 15.92 -4.43 -14.70
CA ASN A 56 17.31 -4.90 -14.54
C ASN A 56 17.54 -5.75 -13.28
N GLY A 57 16.57 -6.63 -12.95
CA GLY A 57 16.67 -7.50 -11.78
C GLY A 57 16.43 -6.82 -10.45
N GLU A 58 15.97 -5.58 -10.44
CA GLU A 58 15.64 -4.80 -9.25
C GLU A 58 14.16 -4.41 -9.24
N LEU A 59 13.61 -4.29 -8.04
CA LEU A 59 12.22 -3.87 -7.84
C LEU A 59 12.16 -2.37 -7.55
N TRP A 60 11.34 -1.65 -8.31
CA TRP A 60 11.20 -0.20 -8.23
C TRP A 60 9.76 0.21 -7.94
N LEU A 61 9.62 1.20 -7.08
CA LEU A 61 8.33 1.83 -6.76
C LEU A 61 8.20 3.15 -7.52
N ALA A 62 7.12 3.30 -8.27
CA ALA A 62 6.82 4.50 -9.04
C ALA A 62 5.45 5.08 -8.65
N GLY A 63 5.22 6.35 -8.94
CA GLY A 63 3.93 7.01 -8.75
C GLY A 63 3.51 7.31 -7.31
N VAL A 64 4.28 6.89 -6.33
CA VAL A 64 4.02 7.23 -4.93
C VAL A 64 4.44 8.66 -4.65
N HIS A 65 3.53 9.44 -4.09
CA HIS A 65 3.75 10.84 -3.76
C HIS A 65 4.22 10.97 -2.31
N ILE A 66 5.43 11.49 -2.12
CA ILE A 66 5.95 11.88 -0.81
C ILE A 66 6.22 13.39 -0.88
N PRO A 67 5.41 14.23 -0.20
CA PRO A 67 5.56 15.69 -0.27
C PRO A 67 6.95 16.15 0.17
N GLU A 68 7.35 17.31 -0.34
CA GLU A 68 8.57 17.96 0.13
C GLU A 68 8.48 18.22 1.64
N TYR A 69 9.61 18.09 2.30
CA TYR A 69 9.70 18.45 3.72
C TYR A 69 9.75 19.97 3.85
N THR A 70 8.72 20.56 4.43
CA THR A 70 8.51 22.02 4.48
C THR A 70 9.61 22.78 5.21
N GLN A 71 10.27 22.15 6.16
CA GLN A 71 11.42 22.71 6.87
C GLN A 71 12.74 22.34 6.23
N GLY A 72 12.69 21.65 5.08
CA GLY A 72 13.86 21.32 4.30
C GLY A 72 14.42 22.55 3.59
N THR A 73 15.71 22.51 3.35
CA THR A 73 16.40 23.53 2.57
C THR A 73 16.19 23.30 1.07
N TRP A 74 16.92 24.00 0.22
CA TRP A 74 16.91 23.87 -1.24
C TRP A 74 17.29 22.48 -1.77
N THR A 75 17.74 21.53 -0.91
CA THR A 75 18.12 20.17 -1.26
C THR A 75 17.00 19.15 -1.07
N ASN A 76 15.75 19.53 -1.29
CA ASN A 76 14.61 18.62 -1.15
C ASN A 76 14.57 17.58 -2.28
N HIS A 77 13.82 16.49 -2.06
CA HIS A 77 13.63 15.40 -3.02
C HIS A 77 12.56 15.74 -4.07
N ASP A 78 12.57 15.02 -5.20
CA ASP A 78 11.43 14.99 -6.13
C ASP A 78 10.29 14.21 -5.48
N VAL A 79 9.11 14.80 -5.41
CA VAL A 79 7.93 14.23 -4.72
C VAL A 79 7.47 12.89 -5.29
N ARG A 80 7.69 12.64 -6.59
CA ARG A 80 7.32 11.40 -7.26
C ARG A 80 8.53 10.61 -7.76
N ARG A 81 9.66 10.78 -7.11
CA ARG A 81 10.89 10.06 -7.44
C ARG A 81 10.65 8.55 -7.45
N LYS A 82 11.21 7.86 -8.44
CA LYS A 82 11.28 6.40 -8.46
C LYS A 82 12.16 5.92 -7.31
N ARG A 83 11.68 4.97 -6.52
CA ARG A 83 12.36 4.50 -5.31
C ARG A 83 12.65 3.02 -5.39
N LYS A 84 13.86 2.63 -5.04
CA LYS A 84 14.25 1.22 -5.02
C LYS A 84 13.62 0.52 -3.84
N LEU A 85 13.07 -0.66 -4.10
CA LEU A 85 12.53 -1.55 -3.08
C LEU A 85 13.53 -2.65 -2.78
N LEU A 86 13.64 -2.98 -1.51
CA LEU A 86 14.54 -4.03 -1.02
C LEU A 86 13.73 -5.27 -0.64
N VAL A 87 13.98 -6.36 -1.34
CA VAL A 87 13.35 -7.65 -1.15
C VAL A 87 14.34 -8.73 -1.60
N HIS A 88 14.14 -9.97 -1.15
CA HIS A 88 15.02 -11.07 -1.54
C HIS A 88 15.01 -11.30 -3.05
N LEU A 89 16.16 -11.62 -3.61
CA LEU A 89 16.34 -11.86 -5.04
C LEU A 89 15.38 -12.94 -5.57
N GLN A 90 15.12 -13.98 -4.78
CA GLN A 90 14.17 -15.05 -5.14
C GLN A 90 12.75 -14.52 -5.31
N GLU A 91 12.34 -13.57 -4.47
CA GLU A 91 11.02 -12.92 -4.55
C GLU A 91 10.92 -12.02 -5.78
N ILE A 92 12.00 -11.31 -6.12
CA ILE A 92 12.06 -10.50 -7.35
C ILE A 92 11.88 -11.39 -8.59
N LYS A 93 12.55 -12.55 -8.62
CA LYS A 93 12.41 -13.52 -9.71
C LYS A 93 10.97 -14.03 -9.85
N LYS A 94 10.31 -14.35 -8.74
CA LYS A 94 8.90 -14.77 -8.74
C LYS A 94 7.98 -13.67 -9.27
N LEU A 95 8.19 -12.43 -8.83
CA LEU A 95 7.42 -11.28 -9.29
C LEU A 95 7.62 -11.01 -10.77
N HIS A 96 8.86 -11.12 -11.24
CA HIS A 96 9.19 -10.95 -12.66
C HIS A 96 8.46 -11.98 -13.54
N LEU A 97 8.45 -13.25 -13.14
CA LEU A 97 7.74 -14.31 -13.84
C LEU A 97 6.23 -14.06 -13.91
N LYS A 98 5.63 -13.63 -12.79
CA LYS A 98 4.19 -13.30 -12.74
C LYS A 98 3.82 -12.14 -13.65
N ILE A 99 4.64 -11.10 -13.69
CA ILE A 99 4.43 -9.96 -14.59
C ILE A 99 4.55 -10.41 -16.04
N LYS A 100 5.53 -11.28 -16.36
CA LYS A 100 5.76 -11.81 -17.69
C LYS A 100 4.60 -12.67 -18.18
N GLU A 101 3.97 -13.44 -17.30
CA GLU A 101 2.76 -14.21 -17.62
C GLU A 101 1.58 -13.32 -18.01
N GLY A 102 1.57 -12.08 -17.53
CA GLY A 102 0.56 -11.08 -17.86
C GLY A 102 -0.67 -11.11 -16.95
N GLY A 103 -1.49 -10.09 -17.08
CA GLY A 103 -2.74 -9.95 -16.33
C GLY A 103 -2.61 -9.49 -14.88
N VAL A 104 -1.39 -9.28 -14.39
CA VAL A 104 -1.15 -8.79 -13.04
C VAL A 104 -0.37 -7.48 -13.05
N THR A 105 -0.57 -6.68 -12.01
CA THR A 105 0.22 -5.49 -11.71
C THR A 105 0.67 -5.54 -10.26
N LEU A 106 1.70 -4.80 -9.93
CA LEU A 106 2.19 -4.69 -8.56
C LEU A 106 1.77 -3.35 -8.00
N ILE A 107 0.98 -3.37 -6.92
CA ILE A 107 0.47 -2.14 -6.29
C ILE A 107 0.85 -2.08 -4.81
N PRO A 108 1.14 -0.89 -4.27
CA PRO A 108 1.36 -0.74 -2.85
C PRO A 108 0.04 -0.77 -2.09
N LEU A 109 0.00 -1.49 -0.97
CA LEU A 109 -1.17 -1.58 -0.10
C LEU A 109 -1.06 -0.64 1.09
N GLN A 110 0.10 -0.63 1.75
CA GLN A 110 0.34 0.25 2.89
C GLN A 110 1.83 0.55 3.04
N LEU A 111 2.08 1.75 3.53
CA LEU A 111 3.41 2.25 3.86
C LEU A 111 3.47 2.49 5.36
N TYR A 112 4.49 2.00 6.02
CA TYR A 112 4.60 2.07 7.48
C TYR A 112 6.05 2.05 7.94
N PHE A 113 6.26 2.49 9.18
CA PHE A 113 7.50 2.23 9.90
C PHE A 113 7.32 0.98 10.75
N ASN A 114 8.29 0.08 10.70
CA ASN A 114 8.38 -1.07 11.56
C ASN A 114 9.72 -1.03 12.28
N ASN A 115 9.68 -0.86 13.59
CA ASN A 115 10.88 -0.67 14.42
C ASN A 115 11.80 0.45 13.89
N GLY A 116 11.21 1.55 13.42
CA GLY A 116 11.91 2.71 12.90
C GLY A 116 12.39 2.60 11.45
N LYS A 117 12.13 1.48 10.78
CA LYS A 117 12.50 1.25 9.37
C LYS A 117 11.28 1.41 8.47
N ALA A 118 11.44 2.17 7.38
CA ALA A 118 10.38 2.31 6.38
C ALA A 118 10.18 1.01 5.62
N LYS A 119 8.95 0.52 5.62
CA LYS A 119 8.51 -0.69 4.93
C LYS A 119 7.27 -0.40 4.10
N ILE A 120 7.11 -1.13 3.03
CA ILE A 120 5.92 -1.05 2.17
C ILE A 120 5.45 -2.45 1.80
N GLU A 121 4.16 -2.67 1.84
CA GLU A 121 3.56 -3.90 1.32
C GLU A 121 3.22 -3.71 -0.15
N ILE A 122 3.76 -4.60 -0.98
CA ILE A 122 3.50 -4.65 -2.41
C ILE A 122 2.65 -5.89 -2.69
N ALA A 123 1.54 -5.71 -3.36
CA ALA A 123 0.62 -6.77 -3.72
C ALA A 123 0.73 -7.14 -5.20
N VAL A 124 0.68 -8.44 -5.48
CA VAL A 124 0.41 -8.94 -6.83
C VAL A 124 -1.09 -8.87 -7.01
N ALA A 125 -1.55 -8.04 -7.92
CA ALA A 125 -2.95 -7.68 -8.07
C ALA A 125 -3.43 -7.90 -9.51
N ARG A 126 -4.65 -8.41 -9.62
CA ARG A 126 -5.35 -8.58 -10.89
C ARG A 126 -6.54 -7.64 -10.92
N GLY A 127 -6.65 -6.84 -11.98
CA GLY A 127 -7.74 -5.88 -12.11
C GLY A 127 -9.11 -6.55 -12.14
N LYS A 128 -10.06 -6.01 -11.40
CA LYS A 128 -11.47 -6.46 -11.43
C LYS A 128 -12.19 -5.85 -12.62
N LYS A 129 -13.02 -6.65 -13.27
CA LYS A 129 -13.95 -6.16 -14.29
C LYS A 129 -15.05 -5.31 -13.63
N ALA A 130 -15.71 -4.47 -14.41
CA ALA A 130 -16.76 -3.57 -13.88
C ALA A 130 -17.84 -4.31 -13.09
N HIS A 131 -18.27 -5.49 -13.52
CA HIS A 131 -19.29 -6.28 -12.81
C HIS A 131 -18.76 -6.84 -11.48
N ASP A 132 -17.48 -7.25 -11.39
CA ASP A 132 -16.86 -7.72 -10.15
C ASP A 132 -16.81 -6.61 -9.10
N LYS A 133 -16.56 -5.37 -9.52
CA LYS A 133 -16.57 -4.20 -8.64
C LYS A 133 -17.96 -3.94 -8.07
N ARG A 134 -18.99 -4.06 -8.89
CA ARG A 134 -20.39 -3.91 -8.46
C ARG A 134 -20.77 -4.98 -7.44
N ASP A 135 -20.43 -6.24 -7.71
CA ASP A 135 -20.70 -7.36 -6.80
C ASP A 135 -20.01 -7.16 -5.45
N SER A 136 -18.78 -6.69 -5.43
CA SER A 136 -18.04 -6.37 -4.21
C SER A 136 -18.71 -5.27 -3.40
N LEU A 137 -19.23 -4.23 -4.05
CA LEU A 137 -19.98 -3.15 -3.41
C LEU A 137 -21.30 -3.64 -2.84
N MET A 138 -22.05 -4.45 -3.60
CA MET A 138 -23.32 -5.05 -3.17
C MET A 138 -23.11 -5.95 -1.94
N GLU A 139 -22.08 -6.76 -1.94
CA GLU A 139 -21.73 -7.62 -0.80
C GLU A 139 -21.42 -6.80 0.45
N ARG A 140 -20.65 -5.74 0.34
CA ARG A 140 -20.34 -4.84 1.46
C ARG A 140 -21.61 -4.17 2.00
N GLN A 141 -22.49 -3.72 1.12
CA GLN A 141 -23.76 -3.10 1.51
C GLN A 141 -24.67 -4.10 2.21
N SER A 142 -24.81 -5.30 1.67
CA SER A 142 -25.59 -6.39 2.27
C SER A 142 -25.08 -6.73 3.67
N ASN A 143 -23.78 -6.87 3.84
CA ASN A 143 -23.17 -7.14 5.15
C ASN A 143 -23.42 -6.01 6.15
N ARG A 144 -23.37 -4.75 5.72
CA ARG A 144 -23.69 -3.60 6.57
C ARG A 144 -25.15 -3.61 7.03
N GLU A 145 -26.07 -3.95 6.14
CA GLU A 145 -27.50 -4.05 6.45
C GLU A 145 -27.76 -5.17 7.47
N ILE A 146 -27.14 -6.32 7.29
CA ILE A 146 -27.22 -7.44 8.22
C ILE A 146 -26.68 -7.04 9.61
N GLU A 147 -25.55 -6.38 9.67
CA GLU A 147 -24.97 -5.89 10.93
C GLU A 147 -25.89 -4.89 11.63
N ARG A 148 -26.50 -3.97 10.87
CA ARG A 148 -27.46 -3.01 11.42
C ARG A 148 -28.69 -3.69 12.00
N GLU A 149 -29.23 -4.70 11.32
CA GLU A 149 -30.37 -5.46 11.79
C GLU A 149 -30.07 -6.25 13.06
N ILE A 150 -28.91 -6.89 13.13
CA ILE A 150 -28.42 -7.57 14.34
C ILE A 150 -28.31 -6.58 15.50
N SER A 151 -27.75 -5.41 15.28
CA SER A 151 -27.63 -4.36 16.30
C SER A 151 -28.98 -3.88 16.80
N ARG A 152 -29.98 -3.71 15.91
CA ARG A 152 -31.35 -3.34 16.28
C ARG A 152 -32.02 -4.40 17.15
N ARG A 153 -31.87 -5.68 16.80
CA ARG A 153 -32.42 -6.79 17.57
C ARG A 153 -31.81 -6.90 18.96
N ARG A 154 -30.49 -6.63 19.08
CA ARG A 154 -29.81 -6.59 20.37
C ARG A 154 -30.31 -5.43 21.25
N SER A 155 -30.50 -4.26 20.66
CA SER A 155 -31.02 -3.08 21.37
C SER A 155 -32.46 -3.27 21.82
N GLY A 156 -33.29 -4.02 21.07
CA GLY A 156 -34.69 -4.30 21.39
C GLY A 156 -34.92 -5.36 22.47
N LYS A 157 -33.90 -6.13 22.83
CA LYS A 157 -33.98 -7.17 23.88
C LYS A 157 -33.67 -6.64 25.27
N ASP A 158 -33.09 -5.48 25.41
CA ASP A 158 -32.73 -4.85 26.68
C ASP A 158 -33.80 -3.90 27.24
N GLN A 159 -34.99 -3.92 26.65
CA GLN A 159 -36.15 -3.17 27.14
C GLN A 159 -37.13 -4.06 27.83
#